data_99f50a85e7d87731a0a80efdf5109852
#
_entry.id   99f50a85e7d87731a0a80efdf5109852
#
_cell.length_a   1.000
_cell.length_b   1.000
_cell.length_c   1.000
_cell.angle_alpha   90.00
_cell.angle_beta   90.00
_cell.angle_gamma   90.00
#
_symmetry.space_group_name_H-M   'P 1'
#
loop_
_entity.id
_entity.type
_entity.pdbx_description
1 polymer ?
#
loop_
_entity_poly.entity_id
_entity_poly.type
_entity_poly.pdbx_seq_one_letter_code
_entity_poly.pdbx_strand_id
1 'polypeptide(L)' 'EGRVDCIVETPMFVYIFEFKRDGSASEALKQIEEKGYAREYATDNRTIYQIGCNFSSKTGTIDDWKSKASSNSLT' A
#
# COMPACT_ATOMS: atom_id res chain seq x y z
N GLU A 1 3.03 -14.40 4.48
CA GLU A 1 2.08 -14.22 5.47
C GLU A 1 2.23 -12.95 6.27
N GLY A 2 1.21 -12.40 6.74
CA GLY A 2 1.17 -11.13 7.41
C GLY A 2 0.00 -10.35 6.91
N ARG A 3 -0.23 -9.21 7.52
CA ARG A 3 -1.36 -8.37 7.18
C ARG A 3 -0.90 -6.97 6.90
N VAL A 4 -1.56 -6.33 5.95
CA VAL A 4 -1.41 -4.90 5.77
C VAL A 4 -2.37 -4.17 6.70
N ASP A 5 -2.14 -2.89 6.89
CA ASP A 5 -2.92 -2.12 7.86
C ASP A 5 -4.34 -1.85 7.38
N CYS A 6 -4.53 -1.66 6.08
CA CYS A 6 -5.84 -1.30 5.57
C CYS A 6 -5.93 -1.64 4.09
N ILE A 7 -7.08 -2.15 3.66
CA ILE A 7 -7.36 -2.34 2.24
C ILE A 7 -8.71 -1.69 1.96
N VAL A 8 -8.74 -0.85 0.94
CA VAL A 8 -9.97 -0.22 0.48
C VAL A 8 -10.23 -0.69 -0.94
N GLU A 9 -11.40 -1.26 -1.17
CA GLU A 9 -11.78 -1.76 -2.49
C GLU A 9 -12.94 -0.94 -3.03
N THR A 10 -12.80 -0.54 -4.27
CA THR A 10 -13.86 0.14 -5.00
C THR A 10 -14.14 -0.66 -6.27
N PRO A 11 -15.20 -0.32 -7.03
CA PRO A 11 -15.45 -1.05 -8.27
C PRO A 11 -14.30 -1.03 -9.26
N MET A 12 -13.47 0.02 -9.24
CA MET A 12 -12.40 0.18 -10.23
C MET A 12 -11.00 0.12 -9.66
N PHE A 13 -10.86 0.23 -8.35
CA PHE A 13 -9.54 0.35 -7.71
C PHE A 13 -9.45 -0.47 -6.45
N VAL A 14 -8.22 -0.91 -6.16
CA VAL A 14 -7.89 -1.49 -4.87
C VAL A 14 -6.75 -0.67 -4.28
N TYR A 15 -6.90 -0.25 -3.04
CA TYR A 15 -5.89 0.53 -2.33
C TYR A 15 -5.38 -0.28 -1.15
N ILE A 16 -4.09 -0.52 -1.12
CA ILE A 16 -3.44 -1.30 -0.05
C ILE A 16 -2.53 -0.35 0.71
N PHE A 17 -2.80 -0.16 1.99
CA PHE A 17 -2.08 0.80 2.83
C PHE A 17 -1.24 0.10 3.88
N GLU A 18 -0.06 0.63 4.07
CA GLU A 18 0.79 0.25 5.19
C GLU A 18 1.29 1.53 5.85
N PHE A 19 1.26 1.57 7.19
CA PHE A 19 1.68 2.74 7.94
C PHE A 19 2.90 2.39 8.77
N LYS A 20 3.86 3.29 8.77
CA LYS A 20 5.02 3.21 9.65
C LYS A 20 4.97 4.38 10.62
N ARG A 21 5.56 4.17 11.79
CA ARG A 21 5.70 5.23 12.78
C ARG A 21 7.18 5.49 12.96
N ASP A 22 7.57 6.75 12.72
CA ASP A 22 8.96 7.19 12.86
C ASP A 22 9.92 6.34 12.03
N GLY A 23 9.47 5.92 10.86
CA GLY A 23 10.27 5.22 9.89
C GLY A 23 10.21 5.97 8.57
N SER A 24 9.88 5.26 7.48
CA SER A 24 9.79 5.89 6.17
C SER A 24 8.68 5.28 5.33
N ALA A 25 8.20 6.08 4.36
CA ALA A 25 7.23 5.58 3.41
C ALA A 25 7.79 4.46 2.54
N SER A 26 9.09 4.51 2.24
CA SER A 26 9.75 3.46 1.48
C SER A 26 9.72 2.14 2.21
N GLU A 27 9.95 2.17 3.53
CA GLU A 27 9.87 0.96 4.34
C GLU A 27 8.46 0.41 4.35
N ALA A 28 7.46 1.30 4.42
CA ALA A 28 6.07 0.88 4.41
C ALA A 28 5.73 0.18 3.10
N LEU A 29 6.12 0.76 1.96
CA LEU A 29 5.90 0.13 0.66
C LEU A 29 6.57 -1.23 0.56
N LYS A 30 7.80 -1.33 1.06
CA LYS A 30 8.52 -2.58 1.03
C LYS A 30 7.78 -3.66 1.82
N GLN A 31 7.18 -3.29 2.94
CA GLN A 31 6.42 -4.24 3.73
C GLN A 31 5.18 -4.74 3.01
N ILE A 32 4.51 -3.87 2.24
CA ILE A 32 3.38 -4.33 1.45
C ILE A 32 3.82 -5.44 0.49
N GLU A 33 4.96 -5.25 -0.16
CA GLU A 33 5.49 -6.25 -1.06
C GLU A 33 5.87 -7.53 -0.34
N GLU A 34 6.50 -7.40 0.80
CA GLU A 34 6.93 -8.57 1.58
C GLU A 34 5.76 -9.36 2.11
N LYS A 35 4.68 -8.69 2.47
CA LYS A 35 3.47 -9.36 2.94
C LYS A 35 2.71 -10.04 1.81
N GLY A 36 2.98 -9.65 0.59
CA GLY A 36 2.44 -10.33 -0.58
C GLY A 36 0.97 -10.09 -0.85
N TYR A 37 0.36 -9.08 -0.25
CA TYR A 37 -1.07 -8.86 -0.43
C TYR A 37 -1.43 -8.49 -1.87
N ALA A 38 -0.53 -7.80 -2.57
CA ALA A 38 -0.82 -7.46 -3.96
C ALA A 38 -1.01 -8.70 -4.83
N ARG A 39 -0.39 -9.82 -4.45
CA ARG A 39 -0.54 -11.06 -5.22
C ARG A 39 -1.93 -11.64 -5.13
N GLU A 40 -2.68 -11.32 -4.08
CA GLU A 40 -4.06 -11.78 -3.97
C GLU A 40 -4.95 -11.17 -5.03
N TYR A 41 -4.48 -10.09 -5.64
CA TYR A 41 -5.21 -9.38 -6.69
C TYR A 41 -4.56 -9.60 -8.06
N ALA A 42 -3.73 -10.64 -8.20
CA ALA A 42 -2.96 -10.84 -9.43
C ALA A 42 -3.85 -11.08 -10.65
N THR A 43 -5.06 -11.62 -10.46
CA THR A 43 -5.99 -11.83 -11.56
C THR A 43 -7.12 -10.82 -11.57
N ASP A 44 -7.03 -9.80 -10.72
CA ASP A 44 -8.05 -8.77 -10.63
C ASP A 44 -7.84 -7.75 -11.74
N ASN A 45 -8.93 -7.31 -12.36
CA ASN A 45 -8.85 -6.32 -13.44
C ASN A 45 -8.71 -4.89 -12.96
N ARG A 46 -8.87 -4.67 -11.67
CA ARG A 46 -8.76 -3.32 -11.11
C ARG A 46 -7.31 -2.88 -11.03
N THR A 47 -7.11 -1.57 -11.02
CA THR A 47 -5.78 -1.02 -10.72
C THR A 47 -5.54 -1.14 -9.24
N ILE A 48 -4.37 -1.65 -8.88
CA ILE A 48 -3.98 -1.84 -7.48
C ILE A 48 -2.96 -0.79 -7.11
N TYR A 49 -3.29 0.00 -6.09
CA TYR A 49 -2.37 1.01 -5.54
C TYR A 49 -1.81 0.49 -4.23
N GLN A 50 -0.50 0.53 -4.12
CA GLN A 50 0.18 0.22 -2.87
C GLN A 50 0.67 1.54 -2.31
N ILE A 51 0.25 1.87 -1.09
CA ILE A 51 0.51 3.18 -0.52
C ILE A 51 1.18 3.00 0.83
N GLY A 52 2.41 3.49 0.94
CA GLY A 52 3.15 3.49 2.19
C GLY A 52 3.12 4.88 2.78
N CYS A 53 2.82 4.97 4.06
CA CYS A 53 2.74 6.24 4.78
C CYS A 53 3.61 6.18 6.01
N ASN A 54 4.25 7.28 6.34
CA ASN A 54 4.98 7.40 7.59
C ASN A 54 4.31 8.44 8.48
N PHE A 55 4.06 8.05 9.72
CA PHE A 55 3.53 8.92 10.75
C PHE A 55 4.67 9.37 11.65
N SER A 56 4.80 10.67 11.84
CA SER A 56 5.81 11.21 12.75
C SER A 56 5.18 11.44 14.12
N SER A 57 5.72 10.78 15.14
CA SER A 57 5.25 11.04 16.50
C SER A 57 5.67 12.41 16.98
N LYS A 58 6.70 13.00 16.36
CA LYS A 58 7.17 14.32 16.71
C LYS A 58 6.18 15.40 16.30
N THR A 59 5.62 15.27 15.11
CA THR A 59 4.66 16.27 14.60
C THR A 59 3.21 15.82 14.78
N GLY A 60 2.98 14.55 15.01
CA GLY A 60 1.63 14.02 15.10
C GLY A 60 0.91 13.93 13.77
N THR A 61 1.64 13.90 12.66
CA THR A 61 1.04 13.91 11.34
C THR A 61 1.72 12.89 10.43
N ILE A 62 1.09 12.61 9.28
CA ILE A 62 1.72 11.89 8.19
C ILE A 62 2.70 12.86 7.55
N ASP A 63 3.99 12.55 7.59
CA ASP A 63 5.03 13.43 7.09
C ASP A 63 5.66 12.92 5.79
N ASP A 64 5.32 11.72 5.37
CA ASP A 64 5.88 11.14 4.15
C ASP A 64 4.92 10.09 3.64
N TRP A 65 4.78 10.01 2.32
CA TRP A 65 4.01 8.92 1.73
C TRP A 65 4.52 8.66 0.32
N LYS A 66 4.36 7.41 -0.11
CA LYS A 66 4.73 6.99 -1.45
C LYS A 66 3.72 5.98 -1.94
N SER A 67 3.52 5.96 -3.24
CA SER A 67 2.62 4.99 -3.82
C SER A 67 3.21 4.41 -5.08
N LYS A 68 2.73 3.22 -5.42
CA LYS A 68 2.98 2.67 -6.74
C LYS A 68 1.72 1.96 -7.18
N ALA A 69 1.49 1.98 -8.48
CA ALA A 69 0.31 1.40 -9.07
C ALA A 69 0.70 0.28 -10.00
N SER A 70 -0.16 -0.73 -10.06
CA SER A 70 -0.01 -1.79 -11.05
C SER A 70 -1.38 -2.12 -11.59
N SER A 71 -1.40 -2.61 -12.82
CA SER A 71 -2.66 -3.02 -13.45
C SER A 71 -2.44 -4.37 -14.10
N ASN A 72 -3.39 -5.25 -13.91
CA ASN A 72 -3.39 -6.56 -14.55
C ASN A 72 -4.18 -6.55 -15.84
N SER A 73 -4.67 -5.38 -16.21
CA SER A 73 -5.39 -5.22 -17.44
C SER A 73 -4.44 -5.45 -18.60
N LEU A 74 -4.83 -6.31 -19.51
CA LEU A 74 -4.04 -6.55 -20.70
C LEU A 74 -4.44 -5.54 -21.75
N THR A 75 -3.44 -4.92 -22.32
CA THR A 75 -3.72 -3.94 -23.35
C THR A 75 -2.94 -4.26 -24.59
#